data_2c89a709f1eb18edbf7e45fcc8c3e2a2
#
_entry.id   2c89a709f1eb18edbf7e45fcc8c3e2a2
#
_cell.length_a   1.000
_cell.length_b   1.000
_cell.length_c   1.000
_cell.angle_alpha   90.00
_cell.angle_beta   90.00
_cell.angle_gamma   90.00
#
_symmetry.space_group_name_H-M   'P 1'
#
loop_
_entity.id
_entity.type
_entity.pdbx_description
1 polymer ?
#
loop_
_entity_poly.entity_id
_entity_poly.type
_entity_poly.pdbx_seq_one_letter_code
_entity_poly.pdbx_strand_id
1 'polypeptide(L)'
;GEAMDSHSFYQLLSQGELAQTSAPNVEEFKAVWRPILQSGRDLLYLGFSSGLSGTYHNAAIAAEDLREEFPEARIITVDTLCASLGQGMLVDLTVQEKRQGKTLDEAAAFAEKNRLYLCHWFTVGDLSQLRRGGRLSAGKAIVGNLLNIKPVLHVDDEGHLVPMASAKGRKKSIEALVSHMEESAVAPEQQRVYISHGDCLADAQLLAQMVRDRLHVSSVTIGDVGPVIGA
;
A
#
# COMPACT_ATOMS: atom_id res chain seq x y z
N GLY A 1 7.80 -0.16 -22.87
CA GLY A 1 8.84 -1.07 -22.34
C GLY A 1 8.22 -2.41 -21.99
N GLU A 2 8.97 -3.46 -22.04
CA GLU A 2 8.49 -4.77 -21.61
C GLU A 2 8.26 -4.77 -20.11
N ALA A 3 7.14 -5.34 -19.67
CA ALA A 3 6.85 -5.47 -18.25
C ALA A 3 7.77 -6.56 -17.65
N MET A 4 8.57 -6.17 -16.66
CA MET A 4 9.39 -7.11 -15.89
C MET A 4 8.50 -7.80 -14.85
N ASP A 5 8.60 -9.12 -14.72
CA ASP A 5 7.94 -9.86 -13.65
C ASP A 5 8.58 -9.60 -12.27
N SER A 6 7.82 -9.78 -11.20
CA SER A 6 8.29 -9.46 -9.84
C SER A 6 9.52 -10.28 -9.43
N HIS A 7 9.59 -11.56 -9.81
CA HIS A 7 10.71 -12.44 -9.45
C HIS A 7 12.02 -11.95 -10.07
N SER A 8 12.03 -11.70 -11.39
CA SER A 8 13.20 -11.17 -12.13
C SER A 8 13.65 -9.82 -11.54
N PHE A 9 12.70 -8.93 -11.20
CA PHE A 9 13.00 -7.64 -10.59
C PHE A 9 13.73 -7.80 -9.23
N TYR A 10 13.19 -8.62 -8.34
CA TYR A 10 13.80 -8.82 -7.01
C TYR A 10 15.14 -9.57 -7.07
N GLN A 11 15.32 -10.45 -8.07
CA GLN A 11 16.63 -11.05 -8.30
C GLN A 11 17.69 -10.00 -8.67
N LEU A 12 17.38 -9.06 -9.57
CA LEU A 12 18.29 -7.96 -9.92
C LEU A 12 18.61 -7.08 -8.72
N LEU A 13 17.60 -6.71 -7.92
CA LEU A 13 17.82 -5.95 -6.69
C LEU A 13 18.73 -6.70 -5.71
N SER A 14 18.59 -8.02 -5.57
CA SER A 14 19.42 -8.85 -4.69
C SER A 14 20.88 -8.92 -5.15
N GLN A 15 21.13 -8.73 -6.44
CA GLN A 15 22.46 -8.64 -7.05
C GLN A 15 23.08 -7.25 -6.92
N GLY A 16 22.33 -6.28 -6.37
CA GLY A 16 22.81 -4.92 -6.14
C GLY A 16 22.43 -3.92 -7.24
N GLU A 17 21.61 -4.32 -8.20
CA GLU A 17 21.07 -3.41 -9.20
C GLU A 17 20.19 -2.33 -8.53
N LEU A 18 20.15 -1.15 -9.13
CA LEU A 18 19.40 -0.02 -8.61
C LEU A 18 18.15 0.20 -9.47
N ALA A 19 17.02 0.39 -8.79
CA ALA A 19 15.77 0.77 -9.43
C ALA A 19 15.34 2.17 -8.99
N GLN A 20 14.70 2.89 -9.89
CA GLN A 20 14.09 4.19 -9.63
C GLN A 20 12.69 4.23 -10.23
N THR A 21 11.80 4.97 -9.58
CA THR A 21 10.44 5.20 -10.04
C THR A 21 10.17 6.68 -10.25
N SER A 22 9.27 7.00 -11.16
CA SER A 22 8.66 8.31 -11.31
C SER A 22 7.16 8.23 -11.10
N ALA A 23 6.58 9.27 -10.49
CA ALA A 23 5.12 9.39 -10.42
C ALA A 23 4.55 9.66 -11.83
N PRO A 24 3.39 9.09 -12.19
CA PRO A 24 2.65 9.51 -13.38
C PRO A 24 2.39 11.02 -13.33
N ASN A 25 2.53 11.70 -14.46
CA ASN A 25 2.26 13.13 -14.56
C ASN A 25 0.76 13.41 -14.79
N VAL A 26 0.38 14.69 -14.75
CA VAL A 26 -1.01 15.15 -14.90
C VAL A 26 -1.63 14.70 -16.23
N GLU A 27 -0.87 14.80 -17.33
CA GLU A 27 -1.37 14.44 -18.65
C GLU A 27 -1.57 12.92 -18.80
N GLU A 28 -0.76 12.11 -18.16
CA GLU A 28 -0.94 10.65 -18.12
C GLU A 28 -2.25 10.28 -17.40
N PHE A 29 -2.59 10.94 -16.31
CA PHE A 29 -3.89 10.77 -15.65
C PHE A 29 -5.05 11.20 -16.57
N LYS A 30 -4.95 12.38 -17.19
CA LYS A 30 -5.97 12.88 -18.10
C LYS A 30 -6.18 11.97 -19.30
N ALA A 31 -5.10 11.41 -19.86
CA ALA A 31 -5.17 10.47 -20.97
C ALA A 31 -5.96 9.19 -20.62
N VAL A 32 -5.85 8.69 -19.39
CA VAL A 32 -6.59 7.52 -18.92
C VAL A 32 -8.03 7.86 -18.54
N TRP A 33 -8.27 8.99 -17.90
CA TRP A 33 -9.58 9.33 -17.33
C TRP A 33 -10.55 9.94 -18.35
N ARG A 34 -10.04 10.72 -19.32
CA ARG A 34 -10.87 11.38 -20.35
C ARG A 34 -11.77 10.40 -21.11
N PRO A 35 -11.31 9.25 -21.61
CA PRO A 35 -12.19 8.28 -22.27
C PRO A 35 -13.28 7.72 -21.34
N ILE A 36 -13.02 7.60 -20.05
CA ILE A 36 -14.01 7.15 -19.06
C ILE A 36 -15.13 8.20 -18.93
N LEU A 37 -14.75 9.47 -18.76
CA LEU A 37 -15.69 10.59 -18.64
C LEU A 37 -16.48 10.82 -19.92
N GLN A 38 -15.83 10.75 -21.09
CA GLN A 38 -16.49 10.80 -22.41
C GLN A 38 -17.55 9.71 -22.60
N SER A 39 -17.42 8.57 -21.92
CA SER A 39 -18.44 7.52 -21.95
C SER A 39 -19.63 7.77 -21.00
N GLY A 40 -19.70 8.96 -20.37
CA GLY A 40 -20.77 9.35 -19.44
C GLY A 40 -20.66 8.67 -18.06
N ARG A 41 -19.46 8.22 -17.68
CA ARG A 41 -19.21 7.57 -16.37
C ARG A 41 -18.54 8.55 -15.42
N ASP A 42 -18.91 8.47 -14.15
CA ASP A 42 -18.22 9.11 -13.04
C ASP A 42 -16.94 8.38 -12.66
N LEU A 43 -16.06 9.06 -11.91
CA LEU A 43 -14.75 8.55 -11.55
C LEU A 43 -14.48 8.72 -10.06
N LEU A 44 -14.13 7.63 -9.37
CA LEU A 44 -13.52 7.63 -8.05
C LEU A 44 -12.08 7.12 -8.16
N TYR A 45 -11.12 7.94 -7.79
CA TYR A 45 -9.71 7.58 -7.72
C TYR A 45 -9.29 7.40 -6.26
N LEU A 46 -8.79 6.22 -5.92
CA LEU A 46 -8.22 5.89 -4.63
C LEU A 46 -6.70 5.86 -4.77
N GLY A 47 -6.05 6.97 -4.42
CA GLY A 47 -4.63 7.23 -4.70
C GLY A 47 -3.69 6.57 -3.71
N PHE A 48 -2.51 6.20 -4.18
CA PHE A 48 -1.36 5.83 -3.35
C PHE A 48 -1.00 6.98 -2.41
N SER A 49 -0.53 6.67 -1.19
CA SER A 49 -0.23 7.66 -0.16
C SER A 49 0.56 8.87 -0.67
N SER A 50 0.04 10.06 -0.42
CA SER A 50 0.73 11.33 -0.71
C SER A 50 1.99 11.51 0.14
N GLY A 51 2.08 10.85 1.30
CA GLY A 51 3.28 10.81 2.13
C GLY A 51 4.46 10.05 1.51
N LEU A 52 4.20 9.25 0.45
CA LEU A 52 5.21 8.43 -0.22
C LEU A 52 5.52 8.86 -1.65
N SER A 53 4.56 9.50 -2.34
CA SER A 53 4.68 9.84 -3.75
C SER A 53 3.83 11.05 -4.13
N GLY A 54 4.32 11.86 -5.08
CA GLY A 54 3.53 12.91 -5.73
C GLY A 54 2.39 12.42 -6.62
N THR A 55 2.21 11.11 -6.76
CA THR A 55 1.17 10.49 -7.62
C THR A 55 -0.24 11.02 -7.32
N TYR A 56 -0.62 11.06 -6.04
CA TYR A 56 -1.93 11.59 -5.63
C TYR A 56 -2.09 13.07 -5.98
N HIS A 57 -1.05 13.89 -5.77
CA HIS A 57 -1.08 15.31 -6.08
C HIS A 57 -1.30 15.56 -7.59
N ASN A 58 -0.58 14.84 -8.45
CA ASN A 58 -0.75 14.93 -9.90
C ASN A 58 -2.16 14.47 -10.33
N ALA A 59 -2.69 13.43 -9.69
CA ALA A 59 -4.06 12.97 -9.92
C ALA A 59 -5.11 14.01 -9.52
N ALA A 60 -4.91 14.70 -8.39
CA ALA A 60 -5.81 15.75 -7.93
C ALA A 60 -5.85 16.93 -8.91
N ILE A 61 -4.69 17.38 -9.42
CA ILE A 61 -4.62 18.43 -10.47
C ILE A 61 -5.34 17.97 -11.74
N ALA A 62 -5.09 16.73 -12.21
CA ALA A 62 -5.77 16.18 -13.38
C ALA A 62 -7.29 16.14 -13.20
N ALA A 63 -7.76 15.86 -11.98
CA ALA A 63 -9.19 15.88 -11.66
C ALA A 63 -9.79 17.27 -11.72
N GLU A 64 -9.07 18.30 -11.26
CA GLU A 64 -9.51 19.71 -11.35
C GLU A 64 -9.67 20.14 -12.82
N ASP A 65 -8.65 19.92 -13.64
CA ASP A 65 -8.71 20.22 -15.08
C ASP A 65 -9.88 19.50 -15.79
N LEU A 66 -10.07 18.21 -15.46
CA LEU A 66 -11.14 17.42 -16.08
C LEU A 66 -12.54 17.77 -15.58
N ARG A 67 -12.70 18.33 -14.38
CA ARG A 67 -14.00 18.87 -13.93
C ARG A 67 -14.41 20.10 -14.74
N GLU A 68 -13.45 20.92 -15.18
CA GLU A 68 -13.73 22.04 -16.09
C GLU A 68 -14.13 21.54 -17.49
N GLU A 69 -13.48 20.48 -17.99
CA GLU A 69 -13.77 19.89 -19.31
C GLU A 69 -15.10 19.09 -19.31
N PHE A 70 -15.46 18.46 -18.18
CA PHE A 70 -16.64 17.59 -18.00
C PHE A 70 -17.49 18.03 -16.80
N PRO A 71 -18.18 19.19 -16.86
CA PRO A 71 -18.88 19.77 -15.70
C PRO A 71 -20.05 18.91 -15.19
N GLU A 72 -20.60 18.01 -16.02
CA GLU A 72 -21.67 17.09 -15.62
C GLU A 72 -21.16 15.81 -14.94
N ALA A 73 -19.87 15.49 -15.07
CA ALA A 73 -19.30 14.29 -14.52
C ALA A 73 -18.84 14.50 -13.07
N ARG A 74 -19.05 13.47 -12.24
CA ARG A 74 -18.52 13.44 -10.86
C ARG A 74 -17.13 12.82 -10.89
N ILE A 75 -16.14 13.59 -10.43
CA ILE A 75 -14.75 13.14 -10.29
C ILE A 75 -14.34 13.34 -8.83
N ILE A 76 -14.09 12.25 -8.12
CA ILE A 76 -13.65 12.29 -6.72
C ILE A 76 -12.28 11.63 -6.60
N THR A 77 -11.36 12.26 -5.90
CA THR A 77 -10.04 11.72 -5.59
C THR A 77 -9.89 11.60 -4.07
N VAL A 78 -9.45 10.43 -3.61
CA VAL A 78 -9.19 10.16 -2.19
C VAL A 78 -7.73 9.78 -2.03
N ASP A 79 -7.00 10.49 -1.19
CA ASP A 79 -5.69 10.06 -0.71
C ASP A 79 -5.91 8.93 0.30
N THR A 80 -5.49 7.74 -0.04
CA THR A 80 -5.71 6.58 0.83
C THR A 80 -4.80 6.55 2.04
N LEU A 81 -3.67 7.27 2.02
CA LEU A 81 -2.59 7.19 3.01
C LEU A 81 -2.06 5.75 3.16
N CYS A 82 -2.31 4.92 2.16
CA CYS A 82 -1.98 3.49 2.12
C CYS A 82 -0.94 3.19 1.03
N ALA A 83 -0.29 2.04 1.17
CA ALA A 83 0.63 1.50 0.19
C ALA A 83 0.36 0.01 -0.07
N SER A 84 0.81 -0.48 -1.23
CA SER A 84 0.79 -1.89 -1.60
C SER A 84 -0.60 -2.53 -1.41
N LEU A 85 -0.69 -3.74 -0.83
CA LEU A 85 -1.97 -4.41 -0.58
C LEU A 85 -2.83 -3.74 0.52
N GLY A 86 -2.29 -2.82 1.31
CA GLY A 86 -3.14 -1.98 2.16
C GLY A 86 -4.04 -1.07 1.35
N GLN A 87 -3.48 -0.39 0.33
CA GLN A 87 -4.30 0.33 -0.66
C GLN A 87 -5.24 -0.62 -1.41
N GLY A 88 -4.74 -1.80 -1.81
CA GLY A 88 -5.55 -2.83 -2.47
C GLY A 88 -6.74 -3.28 -1.62
N MET A 89 -6.56 -3.43 -0.32
CA MET A 89 -7.64 -3.75 0.61
C MET A 89 -8.70 -2.64 0.67
N LEU A 90 -8.28 -1.37 0.77
CA LEU A 90 -9.22 -0.25 0.78
C LEU A 90 -10.02 -0.17 -0.53
N VAL A 91 -9.35 -0.41 -1.66
CA VAL A 91 -10.03 -0.48 -2.98
C VAL A 91 -11.05 -1.61 -3.00
N ASP A 92 -10.70 -2.82 -2.55
CA ASP A 92 -11.63 -3.96 -2.51
C ASP A 92 -12.84 -3.67 -1.64
N LEU A 93 -12.64 -3.12 -0.44
CA LEU A 93 -13.72 -2.75 0.47
C LEU A 93 -14.64 -1.67 -0.15
N THR A 94 -14.07 -0.65 -0.78
CA THR A 94 -14.83 0.41 -1.44
C THR A 94 -15.62 -0.11 -2.64
N VAL A 95 -15.06 -1.05 -3.41
CA VAL A 95 -15.79 -1.72 -4.51
C VAL A 95 -16.96 -2.56 -3.97
N GLN A 96 -16.85 -3.15 -2.77
CA GLN A 96 -17.96 -3.85 -2.15
C GLN A 96 -19.10 -2.91 -1.76
N GLU A 97 -18.81 -1.71 -1.26
CA GLU A 97 -19.84 -0.68 -1.02
C GLU A 97 -20.59 -0.33 -2.32
N LYS A 98 -19.85 -0.10 -3.41
CA LYS A 98 -20.44 0.11 -4.74
C LYS A 98 -21.34 -1.05 -5.17
N ARG A 99 -20.90 -2.30 -4.97
CA ARG A 99 -21.70 -3.51 -5.32
C ARG A 99 -22.96 -3.65 -4.48
N GLN A 100 -22.99 -3.05 -3.29
CA GLN A 100 -24.19 -2.96 -2.43
C GLN A 100 -25.13 -1.81 -2.81
N GLY A 101 -24.81 -1.06 -3.89
CA GLY A 101 -25.66 -0.01 -4.41
C GLY A 101 -25.37 1.39 -3.85
N LYS A 102 -24.24 1.57 -3.15
CA LYS A 102 -23.80 2.88 -2.67
C LYS A 102 -23.45 3.79 -3.83
N THR A 103 -23.77 5.07 -3.67
CA THR A 103 -23.40 6.14 -4.61
C THR A 103 -21.89 6.37 -4.62
N LEU A 104 -21.41 7.13 -5.60
CA LEU A 104 -20.00 7.54 -5.69
C LEU A 104 -19.56 8.30 -4.43
N ASP A 105 -20.39 9.24 -3.95
CA ASP A 105 -20.10 10.04 -2.76
C ASP A 105 -20.05 9.18 -1.50
N GLU A 106 -20.99 8.23 -1.34
CA GLU A 106 -20.97 7.30 -0.20
C GLU A 106 -19.75 6.38 -0.23
N ALA A 107 -19.35 5.90 -1.42
CA ALA A 107 -18.16 5.07 -1.57
C ALA A 107 -16.87 5.86 -1.28
N ALA A 108 -16.78 7.11 -1.73
CA ALA A 108 -15.66 7.99 -1.42
C ALA A 108 -15.57 8.29 0.09
N ALA A 109 -16.70 8.67 0.71
CA ALA A 109 -16.78 8.92 2.15
C ALA A 109 -16.42 7.66 2.97
N PHE A 110 -16.82 6.47 2.51
CA PHE A 110 -16.41 5.20 3.11
C PHE A 110 -14.88 5.04 3.09
N ALA A 111 -14.25 5.28 1.93
CA ALA A 111 -12.80 5.17 1.78
C ALA A 111 -12.07 6.16 2.69
N GLU A 112 -12.48 7.43 2.72
CA GLU A 112 -11.91 8.46 3.58
C GLU A 112 -12.02 8.12 5.07
N LYS A 113 -13.20 7.65 5.49
CA LYS A 113 -13.45 7.29 6.89
C LYS A 113 -12.61 6.10 7.34
N ASN A 114 -12.38 5.12 6.43
CA ASN A 114 -11.79 3.85 6.81
C ASN A 114 -10.26 3.78 6.57
N ARG A 115 -9.66 4.71 5.81
CA ARG A 115 -8.24 4.67 5.46
C ARG A 115 -7.29 4.56 6.67
N LEU A 116 -7.61 5.20 7.80
CA LEU A 116 -6.80 5.16 9.01
C LEU A 116 -7.07 3.94 9.90
N TYR A 117 -8.10 3.15 9.60
CA TYR A 117 -8.35 1.87 10.29
C TYR A 117 -7.60 0.70 9.64
N LEU A 118 -6.93 0.93 8.51
CA LEU A 118 -6.09 -0.07 7.84
C LEU A 118 -4.68 -0.02 8.43
N CYS A 119 -4.40 -0.92 9.36
CA CYS A 119 -3.09 -1.00 10.02
C CYS A 119 -2.06 -1.69 9.12
N HIS A 120 -1.03 -0.94 8.72
CA HIS A 120 0.05 -1.45 7.88
C HIS A 120 1.29 -1.72 8.74
N TRP A 121 1.64 -2.98 8.89
CA TRP A 121 2.89 -3.41 9.51
C TRP A 121 3.71 -4.22 8.54
N PHE A 122 5.01 -3.97 8.46
CA PHE A 122 5.88 -4.68 7.54
C PHE A 122 7.32 -4.80 8.07
N THR A 123 8.07 -5.72 7.47
CA THR A 123 9.49 -5.93 7.76
C THR A 123 10.23 -6.12 6.45
N VAL A 124 11.46 -5.62 6.39
CA VAL A 124 12.33 -5.72 5.21
C VAL A 124 13.66 -6.39 5.55
N GLY A 125 14.44 -6.72 4.57
CA GLY A 125 15.79 -7.27 4.73
C GLY A 125 16.71 -6.29 5.45
N ASP A 126 16.71 -5.04 4.98
CA ASP A 126 17.40 -3.87 5.53
C ASP A 126 16.70 -2.59 5.06
N LEU A 127 17.18 -1.43 5.53
CA LEU A 127 16.58 -0.12 5.24
C LEU A 127 17.24 0.61 4.05
N SER A 128 18.19 -0.01 3.37
CA SER A 128 19.02 0.66 2.36
C SER A 128 18.19 1.21 1.20
N GLN A 129 17.23 0.41 0.72
CA GLN A 129 16.35 0.80 -0.39
C GLN A 129 15.45 1.96 0.00
N LEU A 130 14.77 1.89 1.15
CA LEU A 130 13.90 2.95 1.65
C LEU A 130 14.65 4.25 1.92
N ARG A 131 15.89 4.17 2.41
CA ARG A 131 16.76 5.35 2.61
C ARG A 131 17.15 5.98 1.29
N ARG A 132 17.59 5.18 0.30
CA ARG A 132 17.94 5.67 -1.04
C ARG A 132 16.77 6.34 -1.73
N GLY A 133 15.59 5.73 -1.63
CA GLY A 133 14.36 6.28 -2.17
C GLY A 133 13.84 7.52 -1.44
N GLY A 134 14.38 7.87 -0.27
CA GLY A 134 13.92 9.00 0.53
C GLY A 134 12.52 8.79 1.15
N ARG A 135 12.02 7.57 1.25
CA ARG A 135 10.69 7.23 1.81
C ARG A 135 10.73 6.78 3.26
N LEU A 136 11.93 6.78 3.88
CA LEU A 136 12.07 6.45 5.29
C LEU A 136 12.00 7.73 6.12
N SER A 137 10.95 7.88 6.92
CA SER A 137 10.82 8.99 7.86
C SER A 137 11.83 8.90 9.00
N ALA A 138 12.13 10.03 9.65
CA ALA A 138 12.97 10.11 10.83
C ALA A 138 12.23 9.45 12.01
N GLY A 139 12.36 8.14 12.14
CA GLY A 139 11.87 7.37 13.27
C GLY A 139 12.93 7.12 14.33
N LYS A 140 12.60 6.29 15.32
CA LYS A 140 13.57 5.81 16.32
C LYS A 140 14.81 5.28 15.61
N ALA A 141 15.99 5.73 16.00
CA ALA A 141 17.24 5.32 15.40
C ALA A 141 17.37 3.79 15.43
N ILE A 142 17.09 3.15 14.31
CA ILE A 142 17.42 1.73 14.15
C ILE A 142 18.93 1.69 13.97
N VAL A 143 19.59 1.21 14.99
CA VAL A 143 21.05 1.10 15.06
C VAL A 143 21.53 0.25 13.87
N GLY A 144 22.35 0.88 13.04
CA GLY A 144 23.19 0.36 11.98
C GLY A 144 23.04 -1.10 11.50
N ASN A 145 23.68 -1.44 10.39
CA ASN A 145 23.74 -2.79 9.82
C ASN A 145 24.35 -3.84 10.78
N LEU A 146 23.65 -4.13 11.88
CA LEU A 146 24.00 -5.25 12.72
C LEU A 146 23.56 -6.53 12.02
N LEU A 147 24.47 -7.49 11.94
CA LEU A 147 24.24 -8.77 11.29
C LEU A 147 22.96 -9.42 11.85
N ASN A 148 22.03 -9.76 10.93
CA ASN A 148 20.78 -10.45 11.26
C ASN A 148 19.74 -9.63 12.06
N ILE A 149 19.83 -8.31 12.10
CA ILE A 149 18.76 -7.45 12.65
C ILE A 149 17.80 -7.07 11.53
N LYS A 150 16.51 -7.29 11.73
CA LYS A 150 15.43 -6.97 10.78
C LYS A 150 14.57 -5.85 11.34
N PRO A 151 14.37 -4.75 10.58
CA PRO A 151 13.52 -3.67 11.01
C PRO A 151 12.04 -4.08 10.94
N VAL A 152 11.25 -3.55 11.86
CA VAL A 152 9.80 -3.60 11.86
C VAL A 152 9.29 -2.18 11.70
N LEU A 153 8.46 -1.97 10.68
CA LEU A 153 7.97 -0.66 10.27
C LEU A 153 6.45 -0.63 10.28
N HIS A 154 5.93 0.60 10.35
CA HIS A 154 4.51 0.92 10.27
C HIS A 154 4.28 2.03 9.24
N VAL A 155 3.08 2.14 8.71
CA VAL A 155 2.62 3.33 8.00
C VAL A 155 1.85 4.18 9.00
N ASP A 156 2.30 5.42 9.25
CA ASP A 156 1.66 6.32 10.18
C ASP A 156 0.37 6.96 9.62
N ASP A 157 -0.31 7.77 10.43
CA ASP A 157 -1.57 8.41 10.06
C ASP A 157 -1.44 9.46 8.95
N GLU A 158 -0.22 9.92 8.66
CA GLU A 158 0.13 10.79 7.53
C GLU A 158 0.58 10.01 6.29
N GLY A 159 0.57 8.68 6.35
CA GLY A 159 0.91 7.79 5.25
C GLY A 159 2.40 7.63 4.98
N HIS A 160 3.28 7.92 5.96
CA HIS A 160 4.72 7.75 5.88
C HIS A 160 5.19 6.40 6.44
N LEU A 161 6.36 5.93 5.98
CA LEU A 161 6.97 4.72 6.51
C LEU A 161 7.84 5.05 7.72
N VAL A 162 7.45 4.54 8.89
CA VAL A 162 8.10 4.83 10.17
C VAL A 162 8.72 3.57 10.77
N PRO A 163 10.03 3.58 11.06
CA PRO A 163 10.66 2.49 11.81
C PRO A 163 10.20 2.48 13.26
N MET A 164 9.64 1.37 13.71
CA MET A 164 9.07 1.21 15.05
C MET A 164 9.95 0.37 15.98
N ALA A 165 10.50 -0.73 15.45
CA ALA A 165 11.26 -1.69 16.23
C ALA A 165 12.30 -2.43 15.38
N SER A 166 13.06 -3.29 16.01
CA SER A 166 13.98 -4.23 15.35
C SER A 166 13.84 -5.61 16.00
N ALA A 167 13.96 -6.65 15.18
CA ALA A 167 13.92 -8.03 15.63
C ALA A 167 15.18 -8.81 15.21
N LYS A 168 15.65 -9.74 16.01
CA LYS A 168 16.80 -10.58 15.69
C LYS A 168 16.38 -11.76 14.82
N GLY A 169 16.64 -11.64 13.52
CA GLY A 169 16.32 -12.65 12.52
C GLY A 169 14.91 -12.54 11.92
N ARG A 170 14.74 -13.15 10.76
CA ARG A 170 13.51 -13.09 9.96
C ARG A 170 12.29 -13.60 10.70
N LYS A 171 12.37 -14.78 11.32
CA LYS A 171 11.24 -15.37 12.04
C LYS A 171 10.70 -14.44 13.12
N LYS A 172 11.59 -13.83 13.93
CA LYS A 172 11.17 -12.89 14.99
C LYS A 172 10.57 -11.60 14.44
N SER A 173 11.03 -11.13 13.28
CA SER A 173 10.40 -9.97 12.65
C SER A 173 8.99 -10.27 12.12
N ILE A 174 8.75 -11.46 11.62
CA ILE A 174 7.42 -11.94 11.24
C ILE A 174 6.52 -12.10 12.49
N GLU A 175 7.03 -12.70 13.56
CA GLU A 175 6.32 -12.81 14.84
C GLU A 175 5.89 -11.45 15.39
N ALA A 176 6.74 -10.42 15.26
CA ALA A 176 6.43 -9.07 15.69
C ALA A 176 5.25 -8.46 14.91
N LEU A 177 5.10 -8.74 13.60
CA LEU A 177 3.94 -8.28 12.83
C LEU A 177 2.63 -8.87 13.37
N VAL A 178 2.65 -10.18 13.73
CA VAL A 178 1.47 -10.84 14.33
C VAL A 178 1.16 -10.23 15.69
N SER A 179 2.17 -10.00 16.54
CA SER A 179 1.97 -9.39 17.85
C SER A 179 1.37 -8.00 17.78
N HIS A 180 1.81 -7.16 16.84
CA HIS A 180 1.18 -5.84 16.63
C HIS A 180 -0.29 -5.95 16.18
N MET A 181 -0.62 -6.95 15.38
CA MET A 181 -2.02 -7.20 15.03
C MET A 181 -2.82 -7.66 16.27
N GLU A 182 -2.27 -8.55 17.12
CA GLU A 182 -2.93 -8.97 18.36
C GLU A 182 -3.21 -7.81 19.31
N GLU A 183 -2.29 -6.82 19.36
CA GLU A 183 -2.42 -5.65 20.22
C GLU A 183 -3.46 -4.62 19.71
N SER A 184 -3.69 -4.55 18.40
CA SER A 184 -4.47 -3.48 17.77
C SER A 184 -5.76 -3.93 17.09
N ALA A 185 -5.91 -5.20 16.73
CA ALA A 185 -7.08 -5.68 16.01
C ALA A 185 -8.33 -5.71 16.90
N VAL A 186 -9.43 -5.19 16.36
CA VAL A 186 -10.76 -5.26 16.98
C VAL A 186 -11.53 -6.39 16.30
N ALA A 187 -12.07 -7.36 17.05
CA ALA A 187 -12.77 -8.54 16.54
C ALA A 187 -11.99 -9.22 15.39
N PRO A 188 -10.79 -9.73 15.66
CA PRO A 188 -9.89 -10.25 14.62
C PRO A 188 -10.52 -11.39 13.80
N GLU A 189 -11.42 -12.16 14.36
CA GLU A 189 -12.14 -13.24 13.68
C GLU A 189 -13.07 -12.72 12.56
N GLN A 190 -13.42 -11.45 12.56
CA GLN A 190 -14.21 -10.78 11.51
C GLN A 190 -13.32 -10.05 10.50
N GLN A 191 -12.02 -9.91 10.77
CA GLN A 191 -11.10 -9.17 9.95
C GLN A 191 -10.62 -9.99 8.74
N ARG A 192 -10.35 -9.28 7.65
CA ARG A 192 -9.58 -9.79 6.52
C ARG A 192 -8.15 -9.30 6.63
N VAL A 193 -7.21 -10.13 6.23
CA VAL A 193 -5.78 -9.78 6.23
C VAL A 193 -5.24 -9.86 4.83
N TYR A 194 -4.50 -8.83 4.44
CA TYR A 194 -3.81 -8.75 3.16
C TYR A 194 -2.30 -8.74 3.41
N ILE A 195 -1.60 -9.70 2.84
CA ILE A 195 -0.15 -9.85 2.98
C ILE A 195 0.48 -9.65 1.62
N SER A 196 1.34 -8.64 1.49
CA SER A 196 2.16 -8.46 0.29
C SER A 196 3.61 -8.86 0.56
N HIS A 197 4.28 -9.43 -0.46
CA HIS A 197 5.67 -9.85 -0.35
C HIS A 197 6.51 -9.47 -1.58
N GLY A 198 7.78 -9.17 -1.37
CA GLY A 198 8.77 -8.94 -2.41
C GLY A 198 9.59 -10.21 -2.64
N ASP A 199 9.08 -11.13 -3.45
CA ASP A 199 9.70 -12.42 -3.81
C ASP A 199 10.10 -13.31 -2.63
N CYS A 200 9.29 -13.28 -1.55
CA CYS A 200 9.50 -14.11 -0.35
C CYS A 200 8.21 -14.83 0.09
N LEU A 201 7.61 -15.58 -0.82
CA LEU A 201 6.33 -16.27 -0.62
C LEU A 201 6.33 -17.17 0.63
N ALA A 202 7.44 -17.87 0.91
CA ALA A 202 7.53 -18.74 2.09
C ALA A 202 7.37 -17.95 3.41
N ASP A 203 7.95 -16.75 3.50
CA ASP A 203 7.78 -15.85 4.66
C ASP A 203 6.33 -15.35 4.77
N ALA A 204 5.70 -15.01 3.64
CA ALA A 204 4.30 -14.58 3.59
C ALA A 204 3.35 -15.72 4.01
N GLN A 205 3.62 -16.95 3.58
CA GLN A 205 2.87 -18.14 3.98
C GLN A 205 3.02 -18.43 5.48
N LEU A 206 4.23 -18.30 6.03
CA LEU A 206 4.48 -18.43 7.47
C LEU A 206 3.67 -17.38 8.25
N LEU A 207 3.71 -16.10 7.82
CA LEU A 207 2.92 -15.04 8.43
C LEU A 207 1.42 -15.35 8.37
N ALA A 208 0.93 -15.78 7.21
CA ALA A 208 -0.48 -16.13 7.01
C ALA A 208 -0.93 -17.27 7.93
N GLN A 209 -0.07 -18.29 8.10
CA GLN A 209 -0.35 -19.40 9.03
C GLN A 209 -0.44 -18.91 10.48
N MET A 210 0.54 -18.11 10.92
CA MET A 210 0.57 -17.57 12.28
C MET A 210 -0.64 -16.68 12.58
N VAL A 211 -1.06 -15.85 11.63
CA VAL A 211 -2.25 -14.98 11.73
C VAL A 211 -3.52 -15.84 11.87
N ARG A 212 -3.67 -16.89 11.06
CA ARG A 212 -4.81 -17.81 11.17
C ARG A 212 -4.86 -18.55 12.50
N ASP A 213 -3.71 -19.05 12.96
CA ASP A 213 -3.63 -19.85 14.17
C ASP A 213 -3.87 -19.03 15.45
N ARG A 214 -3.39 -17.78 15.47
CA ARG A 214 -3.41 -16.95 16.68
C ARG A 214 -4.62 -16.00 16.75
N LEU A 215 -5.11 -15.52 15.61
CA LEU A 215 -6.17 -14.50 15.54
C LEU A 215 -7.48 -15.02 14.92
N HIS A 216 -7.45 -16.22 14.32
CA HIS A 216 -8.65 -16.84 13.71
C HIS A 216 -9.37 -15.95 12.71
N VAL A 217 -8.64 -15.14 11.96
CA VAL A 217 -9.17 -14.16 11.00
C VAL A 217 -10.07 -14.79 9.94
N SER A 218 -11.02 -14.01 9.41
CA SER A 218 -12.01 -14.52 8.44
C SER A 218 -11.37 -14.93 7.11
N SER A 219 -10.33 -14.22 6.66
CA SER A 219 -9.60 -14.58 5.44
C SER A 219 -8.20 -13.95 5.41
N VAL A 220 -7.32 -14.58 4.62
CA VAL A 220 -5.97 -14.06 4.33
C VAL A 220 -5.73 -14.10 2.83
N THR A 221 -5.44 -12.94 2.24
CA THR A 221 -5.04 -12.78 0.85
C THR A 221 -3.54 -12.53 0.78
N ILE A 222 -2.83 -13.26 -0.08
CA ILE A 222 -1.40 -13.07 -0.32
C ILE A 222 -1.20 -12.59 -1.75
N GLY A 223 -0.32 -11.62 -1.96
CA GLY A 223 0.03 -11.10 -3.28
C GLY A 223 1.42 -10.50 -3.33
N ASP A 224 1.93 -10.32 -4.55
CA ASP A 224 3.26 -9.76 -4.78
C ASP A 224 3.27 -8.23 -4.61
N VAL A 225 4.39 -7.72 -4.14
CA VAL A 225 4.77 -6.31 -4.33
C VAL A 225 5.40 -6.20 -5.72
N GLY A 226 4.69 -5.55 -6.63
CA GLY A 226 5.19 -5.36 -7.99
C GLY A 226 6.42 -4.46 -8.07
N PRO A 227 7.15 -4.45 -9.20
CA PRO A 227 8.40 -3.72 -9.38
C PRO A 227 8.31 -2.23 -9.05
N VAL A 228 7.19 -1.57 -9.38
CA VAL A 228 7.01 -0.12 -9.13
C VAL A 228 6.96 0.22 -7.64
N ILE A 229 6.36 -0.63 -6.82
CA ILE A 229 6.28 -0.43 -5.37
C ILE A 229 7.54 -0.98 -4.67
N GLY A 230 8.19 -1.98 -5.27
CA GLY A 230 9.39 -2.61 -4.74
C GLY A 230 10.70 -1.82 -4.99
N ALA A 231 10.64 -0.81 -5.88
CA ALA A 231 11.80 -0.01 -6.30
C ALA A 231 12.24 1.05 -5.28
#